data_0b528d2e793d4ff4088e817c33ff42b7
#
_entry.id   0b528d2e793d4ff4088e817c33ff42b7
#
_cell.length_a   1.000
_cell.length_b   1.000
_cell.length_c   1.000
_cell.angle_alpha   90.00
_cell.angle_beta   90.00
_cell.angle_gamma   90.00
#
_symmetry.space_group_name_H-M   'P 1'
#
loop_
_entity.id
_entity.type
_entity.pdbx_description
1 polymer ?
#
loop_
_entity_poly.entity_id
_entity_poly.type
_entity_poly.pdbx_seq_one_letter_code
_entity_poly.pdbx_strand_id
1 'polypeptide(L)'
;MTCGRQPRPWIKSLKADDKNMFKRLREDVQAVFDRDPAARSWIEILTSYPGLHAIWFYRISHWFWIHRMPLIGRFISHIGRWLSGIEIHPGATIGPGFFIDHGMGVVIGETAEIGPDVTLYHGVTLGGTSWKKGKRHPTLEEAVVVGAGAKILGPITIGARTRVGANAVVVRDVPPDSVVVGIPGRVTHRHGTRVALDEAGHIHPYDLEHGALPDMTGRALRHLAERIRRLEQNAGLAVGTSGEEEEEF
;
A
#
# COMPACT_ATOMS: atom_id res chain seq x y z
N MET A 1 1.27 -24.24 -17.14
CA MET A 1 1.08 -24.95 -15.85
C MET A 1 0.67 -23.90 -14.84
N THR A 2 -0.63 -23.81 -14.52
CA THR A 2 -1.17 -22.90 -13.50
C THR A 2 -0.89 -23.55 -12.14
N CYS A 3 0.14 -23.07 -11.47
CA CYS A 3 0.38 -23.44 -10.07
C CYS A 3 -0.85 -23.00 -9.24
N GLY A 4 -1.65 -23.97 -8.83
CA GLY A 4 -2.83 -23.76 -8.01
C GLY A 4 -2.41 -23.20 -6.65
N ARG A 5 -2.41 -21.87 -6.50
CA ARG A 5 -2.18 -21.23 -5.21
C ARG A 5 -3.30 -21.64 -4.26
N GLN A 6 -2.96 -22.31 -3.17
CA GLN A 6 -3.88 -22.65 -2.10
C GLN A 6 -4.62 -21.38 -1.62
N PRO A 7 -5.92 -21.45 -1.38
CA PRO A 7 -6.66 -20.29 -0.86
C PRO A 7 -6.06 -19.89 0.49
N ARG A 8 -5.72 -18.60 0.61
CA ARG A 8 -5.06 -18.04 1.79
C ARG A 8 -5.95 -18.22 3.03
N PRO A 9 -5.39 -18.58 4.19
CA PRO A 9 -6.18 -18.88 5.39
C PRO A 9 -7.14 -17.75 5.77
N TRP A 10 -6.71 -16.49 5.65
CA TRP A 10 -7.51 -15.32 5.99
C TRP A 10 -8.69 -15.08 5.02
N ILE A 11 -8.63 -15.53 3.75
CA ILE A 11 -9.77 -15.46 2.81
C ILE A 11 -10.93 -16.36 3.27
N LYS A 12 -10.60 -17.50 3.89
CA LYS A 12 -11.63 -18.40 4.44
C LYS A 12 -12.28 -17.80 5.69
N SER A 13 -11.51 -17.13 6.55
CA SER A 13 -12.05 -16.47 7.75
C SER A 13 -12.95 -15.29 7.39
N LEU A 14 -12.63 -14.54 6.34
CA LEU A 14 -13.47 -13.43 5.87
C LEU A 14 -14.89 -13.87 5.51
N LYS A 15 -15.04 -15.03 4.86
CA LYS A 15 -16.36 -15.59 4.51
C LYS A 15 -17.18 -16.04 5.72
N ALA A 16 -16.51 -16.42 6.81
CA ALA A 16 -17.17 -16.81 8.05
C ALA A 16 -17.58 -15.58 8.90
N ASP A 17 -16.80 -14.50 8.85
CA ASP A 17 -16.99 -13.27 9.63
C ASP A 17 -17.96 -12.25 8.99
N ASP A 18 -18.40 -12.47 7.75
CA ASP A 18 -19.41 -11.60 7.09
C ASP A 18 -20.75 -11.51 7.85
N LYS A 19 -20.95 -12.39 8.82
CA LYS A 19 -22.16 -12.40 9.67
C LYS A 19 -22.15 -11.35 10.78
N ASN A 20 -21.03 -10.65 11.05
CA ASN A 20 -20.94 -9.70 12.16
C ASN A 20 -20.40 -8.33 11.72
N MET A 21 -21.23 -7.61 10.95
CA MET A 21 -20.92 -6.27 10.43
C MET A 21 -20.55 -5.28 11.55
N PHE A 22 -21.24 -5.34 12.70
CA PHE A 22 -20.95 -4.45 13.84
C PHE A 22 -19.56 -4.66 14.43
N LYS A 23 -19.10 -5.92 14.52
CA LYS A 23 -17.76 -6.22 14.96
C LYS A 23 -16.71 -5.59 14.02
N ARG A 24 -16.92 -5.72 12.70
CA ARG A 24 -16.02 -5.13 11.69
C ARG A 24 -15.99 -3.61 11.74
N LEU A 25 -17.16 -2.96 11.88
CA LEU A 25 -17.20 -1.50 12.01
C LEU A 25 -16.43 -1.01 13.24
N ARG A 26 -16.49 -1.74 14.34
CA ARG A 26 -15.70 -1.43 15.54
C ARG A 26 -14.20 -1.64 15.32
N GLU A 27 -13.81 -2.71 14.66
CA GLU A 27 -12.41 -2.98 14.27
C GLU A 27 -11.86 -1.90 13.34
N ASP A 28 -12.68 -1.41 12.39
CA ASP A 28 -12.29 -0.32 11.50
C ASP A 28 -12.03 1.00 12.26
N VAL A 29 -12.86 1.32 13.25
CA VAL A 29 -12.64 2.50 14.14
C VAL A 29 -11.40 2.31 14.99
N GLN A 30 -11.20 1.12 15.56
CA GLN A 30 -10.04 0.82 16.39
C GLN A 30 -8.74 0.93 15.58
N ALA A 31 -8.75 0.49 14.32
CA ALA A 31 -7.59 0.60 13.44
C ALA A 31 -7.15 2.06 13.19
N VAL A 32 -8.07 3.02 13.25
CA VAL A 32 -7.73 4.45 13.17
C VAL A 32 -7.02 4.89 14.43
N PHE A 33 -7.56 4.57 15.63
CA PHE A 33 -6.93 4.92 16.90
C PHE A 33 -5.53 4.34 17.05
N ASP A 34 -5.33 3.10 16.59
CA ASP A 34 -4.06 2.39 16.73
C ASP A 34 -2.96 2.95 15.81
N ARG A 35 -3.33 3.67 14.73
CA ARG A 35 -2.37 4.04 13.68
C ARG A 35 -2.26 5.53 13.41
N ASP A 36 -3.23 6.32 13.82
CA ASP A 36 -3.18 7.78 13.67
C ASP A 36 -3.01 8.45 15.05
N PRO A 37 -1.80 8.94 15.37
CA PRO A 37 -1.55 9.67 16.61
C PRO A 37 -2.39 10.96 16.76
N ALA A 38 -2.94 11.48 15.64
CA ALA A 38 -3.79 12.67 15.65
C ALA A 38 -5.23 12.38 16.08
N ALA A 39 -5.65 11.11 16.10
CA ALA A 39 -7.01 10.69 16.47
C ALA A 39 -7.26 10.92 17.98
N ARG A 40 -8.12 11.89 18.33
CA ARG A 40 -8.38 12.29 19.72
C ARG A 40 -9.66 11.74 20.30
N SER A 41 -10.68 11.54 19.46
CA SER A 41 -11.98 11.07 19.92
C SER A 41 -12.72 10.24 18.87
N TRP A 42 -13.58 9.34 19.32
CA TRP A 42 -14.43 8.54 18.42
C TRP A 42 -15.37 9.41 17.56
N ILE A 43 -15.82 10.57 18.06
CA ILE A 43 -16.67 11.49 17.30
C ILE A 43 -15.88 12.08 16.12
N GLU A 44 -14.64 12.52 16.36
CA GLU A 44 -13.75 13.02 15.33
C GLU A 44 -13.52 11.96 14.25
N ILE A 45 -13.23 10.72 14.66
CA ILE A 45 -13.03 9.61 13.72
C ILE A 45 -14.27 9.35 12.87
N LEU A 46 -15.45 9.34 13.48
CA LEU A 46 -16.70 9.12 12.75
C LEU A 46 -17.06 10.24 11.77
N THR A 47 -16.64 11.48 12.05
CA THR A 47 -17.05 12.65 11.25
C THR A 47 -15.97 13.12 10.26
N SER A 48 -14.70 12.86 10.51
CA SER A 48 -13.60 13.56 9.83
C SER A 48 -12.59 12.64 9.14
N TYR A 49 -12.80 11.29 9.17
CA TYR A 49 -11.89 10.32 8.55
C TYR A 49 -12.45 9.75 7.24
N PRO A 50 -12.08 10.32 6.08
CA PRO A 50 -12.62 9.87 4.79
C PRO A 50 -12.26 8.43 4.45
N GLY A 51 -11.10 7.94 4.94
CA GLY A 51 -10.70 6.54 4.78
C GLY A 51 -11.68 5.58 5.44
N LEU A 52 -12.13 5.88 6.67
CA LEU A 52 -13.13 5.09 7.38
C LEU A 52 -14.49 5.11 6.65
N HIS A 53 -14.92 6.28 6.20
CA HIS A 53 -16.18 6.41 5.44
C HIS A 53 -16.13 5.56 4.16
N ALA A 54 -15.02 5.60 3.41
CA ALA A 54 -14.85 4.79 2.21
C ALA A 54 -14.93 3.29 2.50
N ILE A 55 -14.32 2.83 3.60
CA ILE A 55 -14.37 1.43 4.03
C ILE A 55 -15.81 1.03 4.37
N TRP A 56 -16.58 1.87 5.03
CA TRP A 56 -17.97 1.57 5.36
C TRP A 56 -18.87 1.52 4.12
N PHE A 57 -18.72 2.47 3.19
CA PHE A 57 -19.38 2.40 1.89
C PHE A 57 -19.00 1.14 1.11
N TYR A 58 -17.72 0.77 1.15
CA TYR A 58 -17.26 -0.49 0.56
C TYR A 58 -17.94 -1.71 1.20
N ARG A 59 -18.01 -1.82 2.52
CA ARG A 59 -18.64 -2.97 3.19
C ARG A 59 -20.11 -3.13 2.78
N ILE A 60 -20.87 -2.03 2.71
CA ILE A 60 -22.26 -2.04 2.24
C ILE A 60 -22.31 -2.44 0.76
N SER A 61 -21.51 -1.82 -0.09
CA SER A 61 -21.48 -2.10 -1.54
C SER A 61 -21.06 -3.53 -1.84
N HIS A 62 -20.09 -4.07 -1.08
CA HIS A 62 -19.63 -5.44 -1.17
C HIS A 62 -20.71 -6.44 -0.81
N TRP A 63 -21.50 -6.17 0.22
CA TRP A 63 -22.64 -7.01 0.60
C TRP A 63 -23.64 -7.15 -0.57
N PHE A 64 -24.01 -6.06 -1.23
CA PHE A 64 -24.87 -6.12 -2.43
C PHE A 64 -24.21 -6.87 -3.58
N TRP A 65 -22.90 -6.69 -3.76
CA TRP A 65 -22.13 -7.37 -4.80
C TRP A 65 -22.18 -8.89 -4.65
N ILE A 66 -21.90 -9.42 -3.47
CA ILE A 66 -21.90 -10.87 -3.20
C ILE A 66 -23.31 -11.48 -3.23
N HIS A 67 -24.36 -10.67 -2.97
CA HIS A 67 -25.76 -11.09 -3.07
C HIS A 67 -26.34 -10.93 -4.49
N ARG A 68 -25.50 -10.90 -5.53
CA ARG A 68 -25.88 -10.82 -6.94
C ARG A 68 -26.68 -9.57 -7.32
N MET A 69 -26.47 -8.47 -6.63
CA MET A 69 -27.01 -7.14 -6.94
C MET A 69 -25.89 -6.16 -7.36
N PRO A 70 -25.13 -6.48 -8.44
CA PRO A 70 -23.89 -5.75 -8.77
C PRO A 70 -24.15 -4.28 -9.12
N LEU A 71 -25.28 -3.96 -9.73
CA LEU A 71 -25.63 -2.59 -10.09
C LEU A 71 -25.79 -1.71 -8.85
N ILE A 72 -26.49 -2.22 -7.82
CA ILE A 72 -26.69 -1.51 -6.55
C ILE A 72 -25.32 -1.34 -5.85
N GLY A 73 -24.53 -2.42 -5.77
CA GLY A 73 -23.17 -2.35 -5.20
C GLY A 73 -22.30 -1.30 -5.90
N ARG A 74 -22.31 -1.25 -7.23
CA ARG A 74 -21.56 -0.24 -8.01
C ARG A 74 -22.05 1.17 -7.74
N PHE A 75 -23.34 1.38 -7.65
CA PHE A 75 -23.92 2.70 -7.38
C PHE A 75 -23.53 3.21 -5.98
N ILE A 76 -23.63 2.36 -4.94
CA ILE A 76 -23.19 2.70 -3.57
C ILE A 76 -21.69 3.00 -3.53
N SER A 77 -20.87 2.18 -4.20
CA SER A 77 -19.42 2.43 -4.33
C SER A 77 -19.13 3.79 -4.98
N HIS A 78 -19.92 4.19 -5.98
CA HIS A 78 -19.77 5.49 -6.64
C HIS A 78 -20.11 6.67 -5.71
N ILE A 79 -21.16 6.53 -4.89
CA ILE A 79 -21.49 7.52 -3.85
C ILE A 79 -20.33 7.62 -2.85
N GLY A 80 -19.79 6.49 -2.38
CA GLY A 80 -18.66 6.48 -1.46
C GLY A 80 -17.44 7.21 -2.03
N ARG A 81 -17.12 6.98 -3.32
CA ARG A 81 -16.06 7.69 -4.03
C ARG A 81 -16.32 9.21 -4.07
N TRP A 82 -17.54 9.62 -4.39
CA TRP A 82 -17.88 11.04 -4.47
C TRP A 82 -17.71 11.73 -3.12
N LEU A 83 -18.10 11.08 -2.01
CA LEU A 83 -18.00 11.66 -0.67
C LEU A 83 -16.59 11.64 -0.09
N SER A 84 -15.81 10.59 -0.37
CA SER A 84 -14.48 10.39 0.27
C SER A 84 -13.29 10.71 -0.63
N GLY A 85 -13.48 10.78 -1.95
CA GLY A 85 -12.38 10.86 -2.92
C GLY A 85 -11.60 9.54 -3.09
N ILE A 86 -12.13 8.42 -2.55
CA ILE A 86 -11.51 7.10 -2.54
C ILE A 86 -12.37 6.12 -3.34
N GLU A 87 -11.78 5.48 -4.34
CA GLU A 87 -12.47 4.47 -5.15
C GLU A 87 -12.16 3.06 -4.66
N ILE A 88 -13.16 2.35 -4.16
CA ILE A 88 -13.06 0.93 -3.82
C ILE A 88 -14.11 0.15 -4.61
N HIS A 89 -13.63 -0.74 -5.51
CA HIS A 89 -14.56 -1.57 -6.26
C HIS A 89 -15.25 -2.59 -5.32
N PRO A 90 -16.58 -2.77 -5.40
CA PRO A 90 -17.30 -3.67 -4.49
C PRO A 90 -16.89 -5.15 -4.62
N GLY A 91 -16.27 -5.55 -5.72
CA GLY A 91 -15.73 -6.90 -5.91
C GLY A 91 -14.38 -7.16 -5.23
N ALA A 92 -13.71 -6.13 -4.71
CA ALA A 92 -12.46 -6.31 -3.95
C ALA A 92 -12.72 -7.14 -2.68
N THR A 93 -11.68 -7.78 -2.17
CA THR A 93 -11.72 -8.53 -0.89
C THR A 93 -10.81 -7.84 0.11
N ILE A 94 -11.36 -7.34 1.22
CA ILE A 94 -10.62 -6.55 2.21
C ILE A 94 -10.75 -7.19 3.60
N GLY A 95 -9.59 -7.49 4.21
CA GLY A 95 -9.46 -8.06 5.54
C GLY A 95 -9.82 -7.09 6.68
N PRO A 96 -9.77 -7.58 7.94
CA PRO A 96 -9.96 -6.75 9.13
C PRO A 96 -8.77 -5.82 9.35
N GLY A 97 -8.98 -4.75 10.13
CA GLY A 97 -7.93 -3.82 10.48
C GLY A 97 -7.34 -3.04 9.31
N PHE A 98 -8.03 -2.96 8.18
CA PHE A 98 -7.59 -2.16 7.04
C PHE A 98 -7.70 -0.67 7.34
N PHE A 99 -6.63 0.08 7.05
CA PHE A 99 -6.57 1.51 7.31
C PHE A 99 -6.17 2.28 6.06
N ILE A 100 -6.86 3.40 5.80
CA ILE A 100 -6.51 4.34 4.73
C ILE A 100 -6.26 5.70 5.35
N ASP A 101 -5.02 6.15 5.31
CA ASP A 101 -4.61 7.45 5.82
C ASP A 101 -4.74 8.53 4.74
N HIS A 102 -5.37 9.67 5.09
CA HIS A 102 -5.74 10.76 4.20
C HIS A 102 -6.66 10.36 3.04
N GLY A 103 -6.32 9.36 2.29
CA GLY A 103 -7.10 8.59 1.32
C GLY A 103 -7.38 9.23 -0.03
N MET A 104 -7.30 10.53 -0.21
CA MET A 104 -7.63 11.18 -1.49
C MET A 104 -6.89 10.52 -2.67
N GLY A 105 -7.63 10.13 -3.70
CA GLY A 105 -7.07 9.52 -4.92
C GLY A 105 -6.64 8.06 -4.80
N VAL A 106 -6.98 7.37 -3.69
CA VAL A 106 -6.80 5.91 -3.59
C VAL A 106 -7.76 5.21 -4.55
N VAL A 107 -7.24 4.21 -5.29
CA VAL A 107 -8.03 3.38 -6.19
C VAL A 107 -7.75 1.91 -5.93
N ILE A 108 -8.79 1.14 -5.58
CA ILE A 108 -8.74 -0.30 -5.34
C ILE A 108 -9.61 -1.03 -6.36
N GLY A 109 -8.98 -1.80 -7.26
CA GLY A 109 -9.65 -2.47 -8.37
C GLY A 109 -10.40 -3.75 -7.97
N GLU A 110 -11.26 -4.22 -8.88
CA GLU A 110 -12.25 -5.30 -8.67
C GLU A 110 -11.70 -6.59 -8.04
N THR A 111 -10.55 -7.06 -8.50
CA THR A 111 -9.98 -8.34 -8.06
C THR A 111 -8.80 -8.17 -7.11
N ALA A 112 -8.69 -6.98 -6.48
CA ALA A 112 -7.71 -6.76 -5.43
C ALA A 112 -8.06 -7.60 -4.20
N GLU A 113 -7.03 -8.13 -3.57
CA GLU A 113 -7.14 -8.86 -2.31
C GLU A 113 -6.24 -8.18 -1.29
N ILE A 114 -6.80 -7.74 -0.17
CA ILE A 114 -6.10 -7.01 0.88
C ILE A 114 -6.21 -7.82 2.16
N GLY A 115 -5.08 -8.23 2.70
CA GLY A 115 -4.97 -9.00 3.94
C GLY A 115 -5.31 -8.17 5.19
N PRO A 116 -5.23 -8.81 6.36
CA PRO A 116 -5.40 -8.11 7.64
C PRO A 116 -4.36 -7.02 7.84
N ASP A 117 -4.73 -5.99 8.58
CA ASP A 117 -3.82 -4.96 9.09
C ASP A 117 -3.00 -4.19 8.03
N VAL A 118 -3.50 -4.13 6.81
CA VAL A 118 -2.86 -3.37 5.72
C VAL A 118 -3.15 -1.88 5.89
N THR A 119 -2.13 -1.06 5.61
CA THR A 119 -2.24 0.41 5.59
C THR A 119 -1.95 0.94 4.19
N LEU A 120 -2.82 1.81 3.68
CA LEU A 120 -2.59 2.56 2.45
C LEU A 120 -2.59 4.06 2.73
N TYR A 121 -1.67 4.78 2.11
CA TYR A 121 -1.69 6.25 2.10
C TYR A 121 -2.42 6.78 0.87
N HIS A 122 -2.66 8.11 0.84
CA HIS A 122 -3.32 8.79 -0.28
C HIS A 122 -2.65 8.50 -1.62
N GLY A 123 -3.42 8.58 -2.71
CA GLY A 123 -2.93 8.42 -4.08
C GLY A 123 -2.46 7.02 -4.45
N VAL A 124 -2.58 6.03 -3.57
CA VAL A 124 -2.21 4.63 -3.86
C VAL A 124 -3.15 4.03 -4.89
N THR A 125 -2.61 3.28 -5.86
CA THR A 125 -3.41 2.55 -6.84
C THR A 125 -3.09 1.05 -6.78
N LEU A 126 -4.11 0.24 -6.53
CA LEU A 126 -4.09 -1.21 -6.73
C LEU A 126 -4.76 -1.54 -8.07
N GLY A 127 -3.97 -1.44 -9.14
CA GLY A 127 -4.44 -1.43 -10.53
C GLY A 127 -4.28 -2.76 -11.26
N GLY A 128 -5.10 -2.96 -12.30
CA GLY A 128 -4.97 -4.09 -13.21
C GLY A 128 -4.09 -3.74 -14.43
N THR A 129 -3.48 -4.77 -15.01
CA THR A 129 -2.66 -4.65 -16.24
C THR A 129 -3.23 -5.44 -17.42
N SER A 130 -4.43 -6.02 -17.29
CA SER A 130 -5.05 -6.85 -18.30
C SER A 130 -6.51 -6.49 -18.53
N TRP A 131 -6.95 -6.53 -19.79
CA TRP A 131 -8.36 -6.40 -20.21
C TRP A 131 -9.15 -7.71 -20.06
N LYS A 132 -8.48 -8.82 -19.78
CA LYS A 132 -9.14 -10.13 -19.59
C LYS A 132 -9.84 -10.18 -18.25
N LYS A 133 -10.99 -10.83 -18.20
CA LYS A 133 -11.70 -11.15 -16.95
C LYS A 133 -10.84 -12.06 -16.07
N GLY A 134 -11.05 -11.99 -14.75
CA GLY A 134 -10.32 -12.78 -13.76
C GLY A 134 -9.35 -11.95 -12.93
N LYS A 135 -8.46 -12.62 -12.21
CA LYS A 135 -7.46 -11.97 -11.34
C LYS A 135 -6.50 -11.12 -12.16
N ARG A 136 -6.59 -9.79 -11.98
CA ARG A 136 -5.78 -8.79 -12.69
C ARG A 136 -5.27 -7.66 -11.78
N HIS A 137 -5.72 -7.63 -10.53
CA HIS A 137 -5.29 -6.66 -9.52
C HIS A 137 -4.44 -7.34 -8.46
N PRO A 138 -3.62 -6.58 -7.73
CA PRO A 138 -2.67 -7.13 -6.77
C PRO A 138 -3.33 -7.80 -5.57
N THR A 139 -2.51 -8.58 -4.88
CA THR A 139 -2.79 -9.12 -3.56
C THR A 139 -1.77 -8.57 -2.58
N LEU A 140 -2.23 -7.93 -1.52
CA LEU A 140 -1.43 -7.51 -0.38
C LEU A 140 -1.64 -8.51 0.75
N GLU A 141 -0.56 -9.04 1.31
CA GLU A 141 -0.65 -9.92 2.48
C GLU A 141 -0.81 -9.11 3.77
N GLU A 142 -0.76 -9.78 4.91
CA GLU A 142 -0.96 -9.14 6.23
C GLU A 142 0.07 -8.05 6.52
N ALA A 143 -0.33 -7.00 7.22
CA ALA A 143 0.52 -5.93 7.71
C ALA A 143 1.40 -5.26 6.64
N VAL A 144 0.95 -5.23 5.38
CA VAL A 144 1.62 -4.49 4.31
C VAL A 144 1.31 -3.00 4.46
N VAL A 145 2.33 -2.18 4.30
CA VAL A 145 2.20 -0.71 4.33
C VAL A 145 2.59 -0.15 2.96
N VAL A 146 1.71 0.68 2.38
CA VAL A 146 1.92 1.26 1.04
C VAL A 146 1.94 2.77 1.13
N GLY A 147 3.10 3.34 0.86
CA GLY A 147 3.37 4.78 0.92
C GLY A 147 2.59 5.59 -0.11
N ALA A 148 2.50 6.90 0.17
CA ALA A 148 1.73 7.85 -0.62
C ALA A 148 2.08 7.79 -2.12
N GLY A 149 1.06 7.83 -2.97
CA GLY A 149 1.23 7.86 -4.42
C GLY A 149 1.75 6.57 -5.06
N ALA A 150 2.07 5.50 -4.31
CA ALA A 150 2.59 4.26 -4.88
C ALA A 150 1.57 3.57 -5.80
N LYS A 151 2.04 2.91 -6.85
CA LYS A 151 1.23 2.17 -7.83
C LYS A 151 1.65 0.69 -7.81
N ILE A 152 0.72 -0.18 -7.45
CA ILE A 152 0.93 -1.63 -7.47
C ILE A 152 0.05 -2.19 -8.57
N LEU A 153 0.67 -2.75 -9.62
CA LEU A 153 -0.01 -3.02 -10.88
C LEU A 153 0.11 -4.49 -11.28
N GLY A 154 -1.02 -5.08 -11.62
CA GLY A 154 -1.10 -6.46 -12.11
C GLY A 154 -1.47 -7.48 -11.03
N PRO A 155 -1.60 -8.76 -11.39
CA PRO A 155 -1.99 -9.85 -10.48
C PRO A 155 -0.80 -10.33 -9.63
N ILE A 156 -0.03 -9.39 -9.11
CA ILE A 156 1.16 -9.61 -8.30
C ILE A 156 0.82 -9.75 -6.81
N THR A 157 1.75 -10.32 -6.07
CA THR A 157 1.65 -10.47 -4.62
C THR A 157 2.70 -9.63 -3.91
N ILE A 158 2.27 -8.83 -2.95
CA ILE A 158 3.14 -8.16 -2.00
C ILE A 158 3.10 -8.96 -0.71
N GLY A 159 4.24 -9.56 -0.34
CA GLY A 159 4.35 -10.43 0.82
C GLY A 159 4.13 -9.70 2.14
N ALA A 160 3.81 -10.46 3.18
CA ALA A 160 3.47 -9.95 4.51
C ALA A 160 4.55 -9.00 5.07
N ARG A 161 4.13 -7.99 5.84
CA ARG A 161 4.99 -7.00 6.52
C ARG A 161 5.93 -6.23 5.59
N THR A 162 5.63 -6.22 4.29
CA THR A 162 6.37 -5.45 3.29
C THR A 162 6.00 -3.98 3.35
N ARG A 163 6.98 -3.11 3.17
CA ARG A 163 6.83 -1.66 3.06
C ARG A 163 7.10 -1.23 1.61
N VAL A 164 6.13 -0.59 1.00
CA VAL A 164 6.27 0.01 -0.33
C VAL A 164 6.45 1.51 -0.16
N GLY A 165 7.58 2.03 -0.60
CA GLY A 165 7.92 3.46 -0.48
C GLY A 165 6.98 4.35 -1.29
N ALA A 166 6.92 5.63 -0.90
CA ALA A 166 6.11 6.63 -1.60
C ALA A 166 6.50 6.71 -3.08
N ASN A 167 5.50 6.88 -3.95
CA ASN A 167 5.62 6.96 -5.40
C ASN A 167 6.32 5.77 -6.08
N ALA A 168 6.53 4.65 -5.39
CA ALA A 168 7.06 3.45 -6.03
C ALA A 168 6.06 2.84 -7.02
N VAL A 169 6.56 2.29 -8.13
CA VAL A 169 5.75 1.57 -9.12
C VAL A 169 6.13 0.09 -9.12
N VAL A 170 5.31 -0.73 -8.50
CA VAL A 170 5.57 -2.16 -8.30
C VAL A 170 4.80 -2.99 -9.33
N VAL A 171 5.52 -3.77 -10.14
CA VAL A 171 4.97 -4.58 -11.24
C VAL A 171 5.40 -6.06 -11.18
N ARG A 172 6.00 -6.47 -10.07
CA ARG A 172 6.46 -7.85 -9.83
C ARG A 172 6.16 -8.27 -8.40
N ASP A 173 6.07 -9.58 -8.18
CA ASP A 173 5.92 -10.15 -6.84
C ASP A 173 7.05 -9.67 -5.91
N VAL A 174 6.68 -9.38 -4.67
CA VAL A 174 7.61 -8.94 -3.62
C VAL A 174 7.55 -9.95 -2.47
N PRO A 175 8.69 -10.48 -2.02
CA PRO A 175 8.72 -11.40 -0.88
C PRO A 175 8.32 -10.68 0.42
N PRO A 176 7.92 -11.44 1.46
CA PRO A 176 7.62 -10.86 2.77
C PRO A 176 8.85 -10.18 3.40
N ASP A 177 8.60 -9.35 4.40
CA ASP A 177 9.61 -8.64 5.19
C ASP A 177 10.59 -7.81 4.33
N SER A 178 10.06 -7.17 3.28
CA SER A 178 10.85 -6.43 2.29
C SER A 178 10.53 -4.94 2.32
N VAL A 179 11.49 -4.12 1.87
CA VAL A 179 11.28 -2.71 1.52
C VAL A 179 11.45 -2.56 0.02
N VAL A 180 10.46 -1.92 -0.64
CA VAL A 180 10.45 -1.69 -2.09
C VAL A 180 10.38 -0.21 -2.38
N VAL A 181 11.28 0.30 -3.22
CA VAL A 181 11.32 1.72 -3.62
C VAL A 181 11.64 1.87 -5.10
N GLY A 182 11.29 3.01 -5.66
CA GLY A 182 11.66 3.45 -7.01
C GLY A 182 10.71 3.07 -8.13
N ILE A 183 11.05 3.51 -9.35
CA ILE A 183 10.31 3.31 -10.60
C ILE A 183 11.28 2.74 -11.66
N PRO A 184 11.19 1.46 -12.03
CA PRO A 184 10.35 0.42 -11.43
C PRO A 184 10.80 0.04 -10.01
N GLY A 185 9.83 -0.39 -9.16
CA GLY A 185 10.07 -0.77 -7.78
C GLY A 185 11.09 -1.92 -7.64
N ARG A 186 12.08 -1.72 -6.77
CA ARG A 186 13.13 -2.71 -6.47
C ARG A 186 13.16 -2.98 -4.97
N VAL A 187 13.31 -4.26 -4.63
CA VAL A 187 13.52 -4.68 -3.23
C VAL A 187 14.92 -4.22 -2.79
N THR A 188 14.99 -3.44 -1.72
CA THR A 188 16.24 -2.87 -1.20
C THR A 188 16.70 -3.52 0.10
N HIS A 189 15.77 -4.06 0.91
CA HIS A 189 16.07 -4.78 2.15
C HIS A 189 15.23 -6.05 2.22
N ARG A 190 15.83 -7.09 2.77
CA ARG A 190 15.21 -8.34 3.20
C ARG A 190 15.71 -8.62 4.61
N HIS A 191 14.82 -8.94 5.56
CA HIS A 191 15.15 -9.28 6.94
C HIS A 191 16.07 -8.24 7.62
N GLY A 192 15.54 -7.38 8.42
CA GLY A 192 16.34 -6.45 9.20
C GLY A 192 15.90 -5.00 9.07
N THR A 193 14.61 -4.77 8.95
CA THR A 193 14.08 -3.45 9.25
C THR A 193 14.48 -3.13 10.68
N ARG A 194 15.23 -2.05 10.91
CA ARG A 194 15.25 -1.40 12.23
C ARG A 194 13.80 -1.02 12.48
N VAL A 195 13.13 -1.82 13.25
CA VAL A 195 11.80 -1.49 13.73
C VAL A 195 12.03 -0.42 14.76
N ALA A 196 11.48 0.76 14.55
CA ALA A 196 11.47 1.78 15.58
C ALA A 196 10.75 1.19 16.79
N LEU A 197 11.45 1.11 17.92
CA LEU A 197 10.85 0.73 19.19
C LEU A 197 10.30 2.00 19.82
N ASP A 198 9.10 1.96 20.38
CA ASP A 198 8.60 3.03 21.23
C ASP A 198 9.41 3.08 22.55
N GLU A 199 9.16 4.10 23.38
CA GLU A 199 9.82 4.26 24.69
C GLU A 199 9.60 3.06 25.64
N ALA A 200 8.59 2.23 25.38
CA ALA A 200 8.27 1.00 26.10
C ALA A 200 8.90 -0.26 25.46
N GLY A 201 9.63 -0.12 24.34
CA GLY A 201 10.27 -1.22 23.62
C GLY A 201 9.34 -2.02 22.71
N HIS A 202 8.15 -1.49 22.38
CA HIS A 202 7.23 -2.14 21.46
C HIS A 202 7.58 -1.80 20.01
N ILE A 203 7.33 -2.79 19.14
CA ILE A 203 7.53 -2.65 17.71
C ILE A 203 6.28 -1.97 17.13
N HIS A 204 6.43 -0.77 16.54
CA HIS A 204 5.39 -0.14 15.73
C HIS A 204 5.46 -0.66 14.29
N PRO A 205 4.64 -1.65 13.91
CA PRO A 205 4.69 -2.26 12.58
C PRO A 205 4.26 -1.32 11.46
N TYR A 206 3.72 -0.15 11.80
CA TYR A 206 3.13 0.80 10.86
C TYR A 206 4.01 2.01 10.53
N ASP A 207 5.18 2.12 11.17
CA ASP A 207 6.09 3.23 10.91
C ASP A 207 6.78 3.04 9.54
N LEU A 208 6.53 3.97 8.62
CA LEU A 208 7.12 3.94 7.28
C LEU A 208 8.52 4.52 7.21
N GLU A 209 8.98 5.22 8.25
CA GLU A 209 10.25 5.97 8.24
C GLU A 209 10.51 6.62 6.86
N HIS A 210 9.58 7.42 6.39
CA HIS A 210 9.65 8.03 5.05
C HIS A 210 10.95 8.81 4.81
N GLY A 211 11.57 9.34 5.85
CA GLY A 211 12.85 10.02 5.79
C GLY A 211 14.06 9.10 5.60
N ALA A 212 13.91 7.78 5.82
CA ALA A 212 15.01 6.80 5.74
C ALA A 212 14.93 5.90 4.51
N LEU A 213 14.04 6.20 3.55
CA LEU A 213 13.92 5.41 2.31
C LEU A 213 15.22 5.51 1.49
N PRO A 214 15.78 4.37 1.00
CA PRO A 214 17.02 4.38 0.27
C PRO A 214 16.90 5.06 -1.10
N ASP A 215 17.71 6.06 -1.34
CA ASP A 215 17.86 6.70 -2.65
C ASP A 215 18.62 5.77 -3.61
N MET A 216 17.89 4.96 -4.38
CA MET A 216 18.46 4.01 -5.33
C MET A 216 19.02 4.70 -6.58
N THR A 217 18.37 5.78 -7.03
CA THR A 217 18.79 6.52 -8.22
C THR A 217 20.07 7.28 -7.95
N GLY A 218 20.14 8.01 -6.85
CA GLY A 218 21.36 8.72 -6.45
C GLY A 218 22.54 7.78 -6.19
N ARG A 219 22.31 6.59 -5.59
CA ARG A 219 23.37 5.58 -5.44
C ARG A 219 23.91 5.10 -6.79
N ALA A 220 23.03 4.81 -7.75
CA ALA A 220 23.43 4.38 -9.08
C ALA A 220 24.21 5.49 -9.82
N LEU A 221 23.74 6.73 -9.71
CA LEU A 221 24.41 7.89 -10.29
C LEU A 221 25.80 8.13 -9.67
N ARG A 222 25.92 8.09 -8.35
CA ARG A 222 27.22 8.20 -7.66
C ARG A 222 28.18 7.12 -8.11
N HIS A 223 27.75 5.87 -8.20
CA HIS A 223 28.58 4.77 -8.66
C HIS A 223 29.02 4.93 -10.14
N LEU A 224 28.13 5.42 -10.99
CA LEU A 224 28.47 5.74 -12.39
C LEU A 224 29.46 6.89 -12.45
N ALA A 225 29.28 7.96 -11.69
CA ALA A 225 30.21 9.09 -11.63
C ALA A 225 31.61 8.66 -11.15
N GLU A 226 31.70 7.79 -10.14
CA GLU A 226 32.98 7.22 -9.70
C GLU A 226 33.65 6.38 -10.80
N ARG A 227 32.90 5.57 -11.54
CA ARG A 227 33.46 4.79 -12.66
C ARG A 227 33.93 5.69 -13.77
N ILE A 228 33.20 6.74 -14.11
CA ILE A 228 33.61 7.73 -15.12
C ILE A 228 34.92 8.40 -14.69
N ARG A 229 35.00 8.92 -13.46
CA ARG A 229 36.22 9.53 -12.92
C ARG A 229 37.46 8.60 -13.01
N ARG A 230 37.27 7.31 -12.67
CA ARG A 230 38.37 6.31 -12.80
C ARG A 230 38.79 6.10 -14.24
N LEU A 231 37.85 6.09 -15.19
CA LEU A 231 38.16 5.94 -16.61
C LEU A 231 38.88 7.18 -17.16
N GLU A 232 38.46 8.37 -16.78
CA GLU A 232 39.11 9.64 -17.13
C GLU A 232 40.54 9.71 -16.60
N GLN A 233 40.76 9.34 -15.32
CA GLN A 233 42.08 9.24 -14.74
C GLN A 233 43.01 8.26 -15.49
N ASN A 234 42.49 7.08 -15.82
CA ASN A 234 43.25 6.07 -16.56
C ASN A 234 43.53 6.47 -18.01
N ALA A 235 42.68 7.30 -18.60
CA ALA A 235 42.86 7.83 -19.95
C ALA A 235 43.75 9.09 -20.02
N GLY A 236 44.24 9.57 -18.85
CA GLY A 236 45.03 10.81 -18.79
C GLY A 236 44.24 12.09 -19.12
N LEU A 237 42.91 12.02 -19.07
CA LEU A 237 42.04 13.15 -19.26
C LEU A 237 41.98 13.97 -17.98
N ALA A 238 42.05 15.31 -18.09
CA ALA A 238 41.86 16.18 -16.94
C ALA A 238 40.43 15.96 -16.38
N VAL A 239 40.33 15.54 -15.12
CA VAL A 239 39.04 15.43 -14.42
C VAL A 239 38.45 16.83 -14.33
N GLY A 240 37.41 17.10 -15.10
CA GLY A 240 36.70 18.36 -15.00
C GLY A 240 36.16 18.53 -13.58
N THR A 241 36.67 19.52 -12.86
CA THR A 241 36.07 20.01 -11.63
C THR A 241 34.74 20.65 -12.01
N SER A 242 33.65 19.84 -12.07
CA SER A 242 32.29 20.38 -12.04
C SER A 242 32.16 21.08 -10.70
N GLY A 243 32.00 22.42 -10.77
CA GLY A 243 31.85 23.25 -9.57
C GLY A 243 30.83 22.69 -8.62
N GLU A 244 31.23 22.58 -7.36
CA GLU A 244 30.37 22.40 -6.22
C GLU A 244 29.58 23.71 -6.06
N GLU A 245 28.44 23.83 -6.75
CA GLU A 245 27.36 24.67 -6.29
C GLU A 245 26.50 23.77 -5.38
N GLU A 246 26.87 23.74 -4.11
CA GLU A 246 25.99 23.30 -3.03
C GLU A 246 24.80 24.27 -2.99
N GLU A 247 23.73 23.98 -3.71
CA GLU A 247 22.41 24.51 -3.35
C GLU A 247 21.87 23.69 -2.19
N GLU A 248 21.96 24.26 -0.99
CA GLU A 248 21.17 23.88 0.19
C GLU A 248 19.68 23.96 -0.19
N PHE A 249 19.00 22.78 -0.18
CA PHE A 249 17.56 22.68 -0.06
C PHE A 249 17.21 21.76 1.13
#